data_805e44a0af03403dfb2403890f69d65b
#
_entry.id   805e44a0af03403dfb2403890f69d65b
#
_cell.length_a   1.000
_cell.length_b   1.000
_cell.length_c   1.000
_cell.angle_alpha   90.00
_cell.angle_beta   90.00
_cell.angle_gamma   90.00
#
_symmetry.space_group_name_H-M   'P 1'
#
loop_
_entity.id
_entity.type
_entity.pdbx_description
1 polymer ?
#
loop_
_entity_poly.entity_id
_entity_poly.type
_entity_poly.pdbx_seq_one_letter_code
_entity_poly.pdbx_strand_id
1 'polypeptide(L)'
;ILVIIRLKGGNDGLNTVVPLYDYDTYSNLRPTIRHQENELLSLSPDFAIPSYMNALESVWGEGNMKIIHGVGYPDQSLSHFRSSDIWATADAINEEPTGWWGRYFEDLYPDYLINPPEIPPAIQIGSIGNLIFEGSDSNYAFSVANPEQLANIAQTGGLHDVVNLPECFYGDKLLF
;
A
#
# COMPACT_ATOMS: atom_id res chain seq x y z
N ILE A 1 -2.69 -11.28 -9.85
CA ILE A 1 -1.71 -10.35 -9.24
C ILE A 1 -2.51 -9.25 -8.56
N LEU A 2 -2.23 -8.99 -7.28
CA LEU A 2 -2.77 -7.85 -6.53
C LEU A 2 -1.63 -6.83 -6.35
N VAL A 3 -1.91 -5.55 -6.66
CA VAL A 3 -0.97 -4.44 -6.43
C VAL A 3 -1.58 -3.52 -5.38
N ILE A 4 -0.83 -3.27 -4.30
CA ILE A 4 -1.24 -2.36 -3.23
C ILE A 4 -0.34 -1.13 -3.29
N ILE A 5 -0.93 0.05 -3.48
CA ILE A 5 -0.22 1.34 -3.43
C ILE A 5 -0.58 2.01 -2.11
N ARG A 6 0.41 2.11 -1.21
CA ARG A 6 0.23 2.75 0.08
C ARG A 6 0.78 4.17 0.05
N LEU A 7 -0.05 5.14 0.37
CA LEU A 7 0.36 6.54 0.53
C LEU A 7 0.88 6.74 1.97
N LYS A 8 2.19 6.66 2.15
CA LYS A 8 2.84 6.84 3.45
C LYS A 8 2.72 8.30 3.89
N GLY A 9 2.30 8.52 5.14
CA GLY A 9 2.14 9.87 5.70
C GLY A 9 0.73 10.44 5.58
N GLY A 10 -0.19 9.67 5.01
CA GLY A 10 -1.60 10.05 4.87
C GLY A 10 -1.95 10.63 3.51
N ASN A 11 -3.24 10.75 3.29
CA ASN A 11 -3.83 11.35 2.10
C ASN A 11 -4.94 12.33 2.53
N ASP A 12 -5.01 13.48 1.90
CA ASP A 12 -6.15 14.38 2.05
C ASP A 12 -7.34 13.84 1.23
N GLY A 13 -8.14 13.01 1.87
CA GLY A 13 -9.26 12.32 1.23
C GLY A 13 -10.30 13.28 0.63
N LEU A 14 -10.56 14.42 1.29
CA LEU A 14 -11.51 15.42 0.80
C LEU A 14 -11.00 16.19 -0.41
N ASN A 15 -9.69 16.32 -0.59
CA ASN A 15 -9.12 16.91 -1.80
C ASN A 15 -8.82 15.86 -2.87
N THR A 16 -8.78 14.58 -2.51
CA THR A 16 -8.64 13.49 -3.49
C THR A 16 -9.97 13.16 -4.15
N VAL A 17 -11.06 13.13 -3.35
CA VAL A 17 -12.42 12.92 -3.83
C VAL A 17 -13.32 13.98 -3.22
N VAL A 18 -13.63 14.98 -4.02
CA VAL A 18 -14.35 16.17 -3.58
C VAL A 18 -15.86 15.91 -3.55
N PRO A 19 -16.56 16.19 -2.43
CA PRO A 19 -18.01 16.03 -2.33
C PRO A 19 -18.73 17.16 -3.04
N LEU A 20 -19.28 16.90 -4.23
CA LEU A 20 -20.07 17.88 -4.97
C LEU A 20 -21.43 18.13 -4.33
N TYR A 21 -22.01 17.11 -3.69
CA TYR A 21 -23.30 17.22 -3.00
C TYR A 21 -23.30 18.21 -1.83
N ASP A 22 -22.12 18.55 -1.31
CA ASP A 22 -21.94 19.51 -0.22
C ASP A 22 -20.70 20.38 -0.46
N TYR A 23 -20.54 20.85 -1.69
CA TYR A 23 -19.36 21.61 -2.12
C TYR A 23 -19.21 22.94 -1.35
N ASP A 24 -20.31 23.59 -0.98
CA ASP A 24 -20.26 24.85 -0.21
C ASP A 24 -19.62 24.62 1.16
N THR A 25 -20.01 23.55 1.87
CA THR A 25 -19.39 23.19 3.15
C THR A 25 -17.91 22.84 2.98
N TYR A 26 -17.58 22.00 1.99
CA TYR A 26 -16.20 21.70 1.67
C TYR A 26 -15.39 22.96 1.39
N SER A 27 -15.91 23.84 0.55
CA SER A 27 -15.27 25.09 0.15
C SER A 27 -15.06 26.06 1.32
N ASN A 28 -16.06 26.20 2.20
CA ASN A 28 -15.99 27.08 3.37
C ASN A 28 -15.02 26.57 4.44
N LEU A 29 -14.95 25.26 4.65
CA LEU A 29 -14.02 24.63 5.61
C LEU A 29 -12.57 24.63 5.11
N ARG A 30 -12.34 24.79 3.81
CA ARG A 30 -11.02 24.70 3.16
C ARG A 30 -10.72 25.91 2.26
N PRO A 31 -10.84 27.15 2.76
CA PRO A 31 -10.83 28.34 1.91
C PRO A 31 -9.53 28.55 1.11
N THR A 32 -8.42 27.99 1.57
CA THR A 32 -7.11 28.16 0.96
C THR A 32 -6.58 26.95 0.19
N ILE A 33 -7.16 25.77 0.46
CA ILE A 33 -6.64 24.49 -0.11
C ILE A 33 -7.69 23.71 -0.92
N ARG A 34 -8.92 24.25 -0.99
CA ARG A 34 -9.97 23.64 -1.82
C ARG A 34 -9.61 23.67 -3.30
N HIS A 35 -10.06 22.69 -4.04
CA HIS A 35 -10.13 22.77 -5.49
C HIS A 35 -11.31 23.64 -5.93
N GLN A 36 -11.11 24.49 -6.93
CA GLN A 36 -12.19 25.22 -7.57
C GLN A 36 -13.00 24.28 -8.48
N GLU A 37 -14.26 24.60 -8.73
CA GLU A 37 -15.13 23.75 -9.56
C GLU A 37 -14.55 23.49 -10.95
N ASN A 38 -13.89 24.49 -11.54
CA ASN A 38 -13.26 24.35 -12.86
C ASN A 38 -11.95 23.52 -12.86
N GLU A 39 -11.47 23.09 -11.67
CA GLU A 39 -10.32 22.21 -11.49
C GLU A 39 -10.74 20.77 -11.25
N LEU A 40 -12.05 20.48 -11.33
CA LEU A 40 -12.62 19.18 -11.00
C LEU A 40 -13.13 18.44 -12.24
N LEU A 41 -12.99 17.13 -12.20
CA LEU A 41 -13.61 16.17 -13.10
C LEU A 41 -14.71 15.42 -12.35
N SER A 42 -15.96 15.59 -12.77
CA SER A 42 -17.10 14.90 -12.16
C SER A 42 -17.06 13.41 -12.48
N LEU A 43 -17.05 12.58 -11.44
CA LEU A 43 -17.19 11.13 -11.54
C LEU A 43 -18.67 10.70 -11.45
N SER A 44 -19.46 11.48 -10.71
CA SER A 44 -20.89 11.28 -10.50
C SER A 44 -21.53 12.64 -10.12
N PRO A 45 -22.86 12.73 -9.98
CA PRO A 45 -23.50 13.93 -9.45
C PRO A 45 -23.00 14.33 -8.05
N ASP A 46 -22.51 13.36 -7.28
CA ASP A 46 -22.16 13.56 -5.88
C ASP A 46 -20.66 13.77 -5.64
N PHE A 47 -19.78 13.31 -6.57
CA PHE A 47 -18.34 13.30 -6.34
C PHE A 47 -17.54 13.68 -7.59
N ALA A 48 -16.42 14.35 -7.34
CA ALA A 48 -15.43 14.69 -8.35
C ALA A 48 -14.01 14.39 -7.89
N ILE A 49 -13.09 14.27 -8.83
CA ILE A 49 -11.64 14.20 -8.59
C ILE A 49 -10.96 15.43 -9.19
N PRO A 50 -9.78 15.84 -8.69
CA PRO A 50 -9.00 16.90 -9.33
C PRO A 50 -8.64 16.57 -10.78
N SER A 51 -8.65 17.59 -11.64
CA SER A 51 -8.40 17.43 -13.08
C SER A 51 -7.03 16.85 -13.44
N TYR A 52 -6.03 16.99 -12.55
CA TYR A 52 -4.72 16.35 -12.73
C TYR A 52 -4.76 14.82 -12.55
N MET A 53 -5.86 14.27 -12.03
CA MET A 53 -6.11 12.82 -11.93
C MET A 53 -6.90 12.28 -13.14
N ASN A 54 -6.93 13.00 -14.26
CA ASN A 54 -7.72 12.66 -15.46
C ASN A 54 -7.47 11.25 -16.02
N ALA A 55 -6.30 10.66 -15.74
CA ALA A 55 -6.00 9.27 -16.12
C ALA A 55 -6.97 8.25 -15.49
N LEU A 56 -7.65 8.61 -14.40
CA LEU A 56 -8.64 7.74 -13.75
C LEU A 56 -10.05 7.85 -14.35
N GLU A 57 -10.30 8.85 -15.18
CA GLU A 57 -11.64 9.11 -15.76
C GLU A 57 -12.14 7.94 -16.63
N SER A 58 -11.27 7.41 -17.51
CA SER A 58 -11.61 6.26 -18.34
C SER A 58 -11.83 5.00 -17.50
N VAL A 59 -10.98 4.78 -16.49
CA VAL A 59 -11.08 3.61 -15.59
C VAL A 59 -12.40 3.64 -14.81
N TRP A 60 -12.83 4.82 -14.39
CA TRP A 60 -14.11 5.03 -13.74
C TRP A 60 -15.27 4.80 -14.73
N GLY A 61 -15.21 5.42 -15.92
CA GLY A 61 -16.25 5.32 -16.95
C GLY A 61 -16.48 3.89 -17.46
N GLU A 62 -15.44 3.07 -17.47
CA GLU A 62 -15.49 1.64 -17.80
C GLU A 62 -15.99 0.76 -16.65
N GLY A 63 -16.23 1.32 -15.46
CA GLY A 63 -16.67 0.58 -14.29
C GLY A 63 -15.57 -0.25 -13.60
N ASN A 64 -14.32 -0.01 -13.97
CA ASN A 64 -13.15 -0.74 -13.44
C ASN A 64 -12.57 -0.13 -12.16
N MET A 65 -13.19 0.92 -11.63
CA MET A 65 -12.78 1.62 -10.41
C MET A 65 -13.91 1.66 -9.40
N LYS A 66 -13.55 1.56 -8.12
CA LYS A 66 -14.45 1.79 -6.97
C LYS A 66 -13.77 2.71 -5.98
N ILE A 67 -14.54 3.60 -5.38
CA ILE A 67 -14.10 4.48 -4.29
C ILE A 67 -14.84 4.04 -3.03
N ILE A 68 -14.09 3.79 -1.96
CA ILE A 68 -14.65 3.39 -0.67
C ILE A 68 -14.44 4.55 0.29
N HIS A 69 -15.53 5.14 0.75
CA HIS A 69 -15.54 6.25 1.69
C HIS A 69 -15.68 5.78 3.13
N GLY A 70 -15.33 6.65 4.08
CA GLY A 70 -15.54 6.40 5.50
C GLY A 70 -14.71 5.25 6.08
N VAL A 71 -13.59 4.92 5.45
CA VAL A 71 -12.67 3.90 5.97
C VAL A 71 -11.89 4.47 7.15
N GLY A 72 -11.99 3.81 8.28
CA GLY A 72 -11.32 4.22 9.52
C GLY A 72 -11.52 3.16 10.61
N TYR A 73 -11.23 3.52 11.85
CA TYR A 73 -11.40 2.67 13.02
C TYR A 73 -11.91 3.49 14.21
N PRO A 74 -12.58 2.86 15.20
CA PRO A 74 -13.06 3.56 16.40
C PRO A 74 -11.92 4.24 17.17
N ASP A 75 -12.21 5.38 17.79
CA ASP A 75 -11.26 6.15 18.60
C ASP A 75 -9.94 6.46 17.87
N GLN A 76 -10.06 6.92 16.64
CA GLN A 76 -8.97 7.10 15.70
C GLN A 76 -7.82 7.93 16.28
N SER A 77 -6.62 7.35 16.32
CA SER A 77 -5.39 8.04 16.67
C SER A 77 -4.98 9.03 15.58
N LEU A 78 -4.51 10.21 15.98
CA LEU A 78 -3.92 11.18 15.05
C LEU A 78 -2.43 10.86 14.74
N SER A 79 -1.87 9.81 15.33
CA SER A 79 -0.52 9.34 15.03
C SER A 79 -0.50 8.56 13.71
N HIS A 80 0.27 9.05 12.75
CA HIS A 80 0.50 8.34 11.48
C HIS A 80 1.17 6.97 11.70
N PHE A 81 2.02 6.84 12.71
CA PHE A 81 2.69 5.57 13.05
C PHE A 81 1.66 4.54 13.53
N ARG A 82 0.86 4.89 14.56
CA ARG A 82 -0.16 3.98 15.09
C ARG A 82 -1.19 3.60 14.03
N SER A 83 -1.69 4.56 13.26
CA SER A 83 -2.63 4.28 12.17
C SER A 83 -2.02 3.40 11.08
N SER A 84 -0.71 3.54 10.83
CA SER A 84 0.00 2.67 9.89
C SER A 84 0.10 1.23 10.38
N ASP A 85 0.35 1.04 11.67
CA ASP A 85 0.42 -0.30 12.28
C ASP A 85 -0.96 -0.97 12.27
N ILE A 86 -2.01 -0.23 12.66
CA ILE A 86 -3.39 -0.73 12.60
C ILE A 86 -3.76 -1.14 11.18
N TRP A 87 -3.37 -0.37 10.18
CA TRP A 87 -3.60 -0.69 8.79
C TRP A 87 -2.85 -1.96 8.34
N ALA A 88 -1.63 -2.13 8.82
CA ALA A 88 -0.80 -3.29 8.49
C ALA A 88 -1.25 -4.55 9.21
N THR A 89 -1.71 -4.43 10.46
CA THR A 89 -2.15 -5.56 11.27
C THR A 89 -3.63 -5.90 11.11
N ALA A 90 -4.45 -4.93 10.65
CA ALA A 90 -5.90 -4.98 10.64
C ALA A 90 -6.51 -5.15 12.06
N ASP A 91 -5.77 -4.77 13.11
CA ASP A 91 -6.22 -4.78 14.50
C ASP A 91 -6.11 -3.38 15.11
N ALA A 92 -7.26 -2.79 15.43
CA ALA A 92 -7.33 -1.47 16.04
C ALA A 92 -7.30 -1.51 17.58
N ILE A 93 -7.47 -2.69 18.17
CA ILE A 93 -7.66 -2.87 19.62
C ILE A 93 -6.35 -3.30 20.27
N ASN A 94 -5.72 -4.33 19.71
CA ASN A 94 -4.51 -4.91 20.27
C ASN A 94 -3.26 -4.37 19.58
N GLU A 95 -2.11 -4.58 20.19
CA GLU A 95 -0.81 -4.40 19.57
C GLU A 95 -0.37 -5.73 18.95
N GLU A 96 -0.96 -6.02 17.79
CA GLU A 96 -0.69 -7.22 17.03
C GLU A 96 0.70 -7.12 16.35
N PRO A 97 1.63 -8.05 16.61
CA PRO A 97 2.97 -7.99 16.04
C PRO A 97 3.02 -8.46 14.58
N THR A 98 1.98 -9.11 14.07
CA THR A 98 1.92 -9.69 12.73
C THR A 98 1.02 -8.91 11.79
N GLY A 99 1.40 -8.85 10.52
CA GLY A 99 0.61 -8.23 9.45
C GLY A 99 -0.50 -9.15 8.94
N TRP A 100 -1.58 -8.59 8.43
CA TRP A 100 -2.69 -9.39 7.91
C TRP A 100 -2.32 -10.21 6.66
N TRP A 101 -1.40 -9.73 5.81
CA TRP A 101 -0.82 -10.52 4.71
C TRP A 101 0.20 -11.54 5.22
N GLY A 102 0.99 -11.18 6.25
CA GLY A 102 1.91 -12.12 6.88
C GLY A 102 1.18 -13.36 7.39
N ARG A 103 0.11 -13.17 8.16
CA ARG A 103 -0.74 -14.28 8.65
C ARG A 103 -1.36 -15.10 7.52
N TYR A 104 -1.84 -14.44 6.47
CA TYR A 104 -2.38 -15.16 5.30
C TYR A 104 -1.33 -16.03 4.61
N PHE A 105 -0.10 -15.52 4.44
CA PHE A 105 0.97 -16.30 3.81
C PHE A 105 1.51 -17.39 4.75
N GLU A 106 1.51 -17.18 6.05
CA GLU A 106 1.85 -18.19 7.05
C GLU A 106 0.93 -19.41 6.96
N ASP A 107 -0.37 -19.19 6.84
CA ASP A 107 -1.35 -20.26 6.61
C ASP A 107 -1.16 -20.96 5.26
N LEU A 108 -0.80 -20.20 4.21
CA LEU A 108 -0.64 -20.73 2.86
C LEU A 108 0.69 -21.49 2.67
N TYR A 109 1.74 -21.09 3.37
CA TYR A 109 3.09 -21.62 3.28
C TYR A 109 3.65 -21.99 4.66
N PRO A 110 3.09 -23.01 5.33
CA PRO A 110 3.47 -23.37 6.72
C PRO A 110 4.94 -23.79 6.86
N ASP A 111 5.55 -24.25 5.78
CA ASP A 111 6.94 -24.67 5.74
C ASP A 111 7.85 -23.64 5.07
N TYR A 112 7.48 -22.37 5.03
CA TYR A 112 8.14 -21.31 4.28
C TYR A 112 9.65 -21.22 4.54
N LEU A 113 10.09 -21.34 5.79
CA LEU A 113 11.51 -21.26 6.15
C LEU A 113 12.33 -22.50 5.70
N ILE A 114 11.67 -23.64 5.50
CA ILE A 114 12.30 -24.91 5.13
C ILE A 114 12.18 -25.16 3.63
N ASN A 115 11.01 -24.85 3.08
CA ASN A 115 10.66 -25.11 1.68
C ASN A 115 9.97 -23.88 1.06
N PRO A 116 10.73 -22.79 0.85
CA PRO A 116 10.16 -21.57 0.28
C PRO A 116 9.72 -21.79 -1.18
N PRO A 117 8.65 -21.09 -1.62
CA PRO A 117 8.24 -21.13 -3.01
C PRO A 117 9.31 -20.50 -3.92
N GLU A 118 9.42 -21.00 -5.16
CA GLU A 118 10.36 -20.48 -6.17
C GLU A 118 10.18 -18.97 -6.44
N ILE A 119 8.93 -18.51 -6.37
CA ILE A 119 8.57 -17.08 -6.52
C ILE A 119 8.13 -16.55 -5.15
N PRO A 120 8.69 -15.44 -4.68
CA PRO A 120 8.29 -14.86 -3.41
C PRO A 120 6.78 -14.60 -3.36
N PRO A 121 6.09 -14.89 -2.24
CA PRO A 121 4.66 -14.65 -2.09
C PRO A 121 4.26 -13.17 -2.30
N ALA A 122 5.15 -12.27 -1.92
CA ALA A 122 4.98 -10.84 -2.11
C ALA A 122 6.29 -10.16 -2.51
N ILE A 123 6.17 -9.06 -3.24
CA ILE A 123 7.29 -8.15 -3.56
C ILE A 123 6.92 -6.77 -3.04
N GLN A 124 7.80 -6.21 -2.23
CA GLN A 124 7.67 -4.85 -1.73
C GLN A 124 8.70 -3.94 -2.40
N ILE A 125 8.25 -2.82 -2.93
CA ILE A 125 9.13 -1.78 -3.49
C ILE A 125 9.15 -0.59 -2.52
N GLY A 126 10.35 -0.16 -2.13
CA GLY A 126 10.57 0.98 -1.23
C GLY A 126 11.26 0.59 0.08
N SER A 127 10.71 0.99 1.22
CA SER A 127 11.33 0.74 2.52
C SER A 127 11.32 -0.75 2.90
N ILE A 128 12.41 -1.21 3.50
CA ILE A 128 12.58 -2.56 4.01
C ILE A 128 11.68 -2.76 5.24
N GLY A 129 11.09 -3.97 5.39
CA GLY A 129 10.39 -4.39 6.59
C GLY A 129 9.02 -3.71 6.78
N ASN A 130 8.06 -3.99 5.92
CA ASN A 130 6.68 -3.56 6.15
C ASN A 130 5.95 -4.61 7.00
N LEU A 131 5.45 -4.17 8.15
CA LEU A 131 4.67 -4.98 9.08
C LEU A 131 3.52 -5.77 8.40
N ILE A 132 2.96 -5.27 7.30
CA ILE A 132 1.86 -5.93 6.59
C ILE A 132 2.19 -7.38 6.15
N PHE A 133 3.48 -7.68 5.90
CA PHE A 133 3.96 -8.99 5.47
C PHE A 133 4.63 -9.80 6.58
N GLU A 134 4.66 -9.26 7.81
CA GLU A 134 5.28 -9.92 8.95
C GLU A 134 4.35 -11.04 9.44
N GLY A 135 4.85 -12.28 9.44
CA GLY A 135 4.24 -13.42 10.11
C GLY A 135 4.84 -13.62 11.49
N SER A 136 4.52 -14.73 12.16
CA SER A 136 5.04 -15.06 13.50
C SER A 136 6.55 -15.33 13.47
N ASP A 137 7.04 -15.99 12.45
CA ASP A 137 8.42 -16.48 12.34
C ASP A 137 9.21 -15.85 11.18
N SER A 138 8.55 -15.17 10.25
CA SER A 138 9.19 -14.65 9.03
C SER A 138 8.44 -13.50 8.39
N ASN A 139 9.17 -12.68 7.64
CA ASN A 139 8.58 -11.73 6.69
C ASN A 139 8.45 -12.40 5.30
N TYR A 140 7.25 -12.40 4.74
CA TYR A 140 6.92 -13.08 3.49
C TYR A 140 7.13 -12.23 2.23
N ALA A 141 7.69 -11.02 2.36
CA ALA A 141 7.94 -10.15 1.22
C ALA A 141 9.42 -10.09 0.86
N PHE A 142 9.69 -10.20 -0.43
CA PHE A 142 10.97 -9.82 -0.99
C PHE A 142 11.00 -8.29 -1.16
N SER A 143 11.89 -7.61 -0.43
CA SER A 143 11.95 -6.15 -0.41
C SER A 143 12.99 -5.61 -1.39
N VAL A 144 12.57 -4.70 -2.27
CA VAL A 144 13.39 -4.04 -3.28
C VAL A 144 13.47 -2.56 -2.96
N ALA A 145 14.57 -2.12 -2.37
CA ALA A 145 14.76 -0.71 -2.02
C ALA A 145 14.97 0.17 -3.25
N ASN A 146 15.68 -0.35 -4.25
CA ASN A 146 15.96 0.36 -5.50
C ASN A 146 15.70 -0.56 -6.71
N PRO A 147 14.55 -0.39 -7.41
CA PRO A 147 14.21 -1.20 -8.57
C PRO A 147 15.19 -1.06 -9.73
N GLU A 148 15.81 0.12 -9.91
CA GLU A 148 16.79 0.34 -10.99
C GLU A 148 18.07 -0.45 -10.75
N GLN A 149 18.54 -0.50 -9.50
CA GLN A 149 19.67 -1.35 -9.13
C GLN A 149 19.37 -2.83 -9.38
N LEU A 150 18.18 -3.29 -9.00
CA LEU A 150 17.76 -4.66 -9.26
C LEU A 150 17.69 -4.97 -10.75
N ALA A 151 17.15 -4.07 -11.57
CA ALA A 151 17.10 -4.21 -13.02
C ALA A 151 18.52 -4.29 -13.63
N ASN A 152 19.44 -3.45 -13.17
CA ASN A 152 20.84 -3.46 -13.62
C ASN A 152 21.55 -4.77 -13.23
N ILE A 153 21.35 -5.27 -12.00
CA ILE A 153 21.90 -6.53 -11.54
C ILE A 153 21.34 -7.69 -12.40
N ALA A 154 20.03 -7.70 -12.67
CA ALA A 154 19.41 -8.71 -13.51
C ALA A 154 19.96 -8.71 -14.95
N GLN A 155 20.19 -7.52 -15.55
CA GLN A 155 20.74 -7.39 -16.90
C GLN A 155 22.21 -7.83 -16.99
N THR A 156 22.97 -7.65 -15.92
CA THR A 156 24.40 -8.05 -15.87
C THR A 156 24.62 -9.52 -15.51
N GLY A 157 23.55 -10.27 -15.26
CA GLY A 157 23.63 -11.69 -14.83
C GLY A 157 23.94 -11.87 -13.34
N GLY A 158 24.24 -10.79 -12.62
CA GLY A 158 24.58 -10.83 -11.20
C GLY A 158 23.44 -11.33 -10.30
N LEU A 159 22.19 -11.20 -10.75
CA LEU A 159 21.04 -11.72 -10.02
C LEU A 159 21.04 -13.26 -9.96
N HIS A 160 21.50 -13.93 -11.02
CA HIS A 160 21.62 -15.38 -11.06
C HIS A 160 22.62 -15.89 -10.01
N ASP A 161 23.72 -15.17 -9.83
CA ASP A 161 24.74 -15.53 -8.85
C ASP A 161 24.26 -15.26 -7.40
N VAL A 162 23.48 -14.20 -7.21
CA VAL A 162 22.89 -13.83 -5.91
C VAL A 162 21.75 -14.80 -5.53
N VAL A 163 20.91 -15.19 -6.48
CA VAL A 163 19.81 -16.15 -6.27
C VAL A 163 20.33 -17.57 -6.00
N ASN A 164 21.50 -17.93 -6.51
CA ASN A 164 22.12 -19.24 -6.28
C ASN A 164 22.99 -19.32 -5.02
N LEU A 165 23.04 -18.26 -4.20
CA LEU A 165 23.67 -18.33 -2.87
C LEU A 165 22.67 -18.96 -1.88
N PRO A 166 22.85 -20.22 -1.46
CA PRO A 166 21.85 -20.95 -0.66
C PRO A 166 21.64 -20.38 0.74
N GLU A 167 22.43 -19.43 1.18
CA GLU A 167 22.38 -18.88 2.55
C GLU A 167 21.87 -17.43 2.64
N CYS A 168 21.54 -16.78 1.52
CA CYS A 168 21.25 -15.33 1.53
C CYS A 168 19.78 -14.94 1.44
N PHE A 169 18.87 -15.87 1.17
CA PHE A 169 17.50 -15.50 0.80
C PHE A 169 16.42 -15.76 1.84
N TYR A 170 16.70 -16.52 2.89
CA TYR A 170 15.68 -16.94 3.85
C TYR A 170 16.26 -16.93 5.26
N GLY A 171 15.96 -15.91 6.00
CA GLY A 171 16.35 -15.75 7.42
C GLY A 171 16.86 -14.35 7.74
N ASP A 172 17.05 -14.07 9.01
CA ASP A 172 17.45 -12.79 9.64
C ASP A 172 18.68 -12.07 9.04
N LYS A 173 19.26 -12.56 7.97
CA LYS A 173 20.47 -12.03 7.32
C LYS A 173 20.19 -11.18 6.09
N LEU A 174 18.95 -11.00 5.67
CA LEU A 174 18.55 -10.07 4.62
C LEU A 174 18.15 -8.68 5.14
N LEU A 175 18.67 -8.31 6.28
CA LEU A 175 18.64 -6.94 6.78
C LEU A 175 19.89 -6.20 6.29
N PHE A 176 19.85 -5.77 5.02
CA PHE A 176 20.74 -4.72 4.53
C PHE A 176 19.97 -3.69 3.73
#